data_bdf24e11ee18e6c3f74abfb1a1bf9118
#
_entry.id   bdf24e11ee18e6c3f74abfb1a1bf9118
#
_cell.length_a   1.000
_cell.length_b   1.000
_cell.length_c   1.000
_cell.angle_alpha   90.00
_cell.angle_beta   90.00
_cell.angle_gamma   90.00
#
_symmetry.space_group_name_H-M   'P 1'
#
loop_
_entity.id
_entity.type
_entity.pdbx_description
1 polymer ?
#
loop_
_entity_poly.entity_id
_entity_poly.type
_entity_poly.pdbx_seq_one_letter_code
_entity_poly.pdbx_strand_id
1 'polypeptide(L)'
;MIEYHRLNGNRRINFWKPSSQKKINDFKIGDYLFFLAKGTEKEITREKGIIGYGKLEKVRTLGFEKMWYEYKMLNGYATKQQLAEAIAKVTKDHTIPKSLQCMILREVTFFQSPIYLSEFDITLSKQIESYTYVDKEGTNVTSLILEKAEEFGMDLWSLVMNDETVDFAIDSTLYEIRRIIEKYNTDFFSEREERFNRLYANKIIKKNPEYYLLSENDNILVEEQGEKLIVWNAILLNKLQLKKRIQYIISLAMMYQYEFNKKTTDIQSAVLFQMHPGEEYIDILNYYQIPYRILSEEELIDEKGMNQQ
;
A
#
# COMPACT_ATOMS: atom_id res chain seq x y z
N MET A 1 8.03 4.37 21.55
CA MET A 1 6.96 4.55 20.55
C MET A 1 6.55 3.21 19.93
N ILE A 2 7.36 2.56 19.13
CA ILE A 2 6.99 1.30 18.43
C ILE A 2 6.61 0.19 19.41
N GLU A 3 7.39 -0.04 20.45
CA GLU A 3 7.09 -1.04 21.48
C GLU A 3 5.74 -0.77 22.19
N TYR A 4 5.38 0.50 22.41
CA TYR A 4 4.06 0.85 22.93
C TYR A 4 2.94 0.35 22.02
N HIS A 5 3.07 0.53 20.71
CA HIS A 5 2.06 0.08 19.76
C HIS A 5 1.98 -1.45 19.71
N ARG A 6 3.12 -2.13 19.74
CA ARG A 6 3.19 -3.59 19.80
C ARG A 6 2.42 -4.14 21.01
N LEU A 7 2.70 -3.61 22.19
CA LEU A 7 2.07 -4.06 23.45
C LEU A 7 0.57 -3.70 23.57
N ASN A 8 0.10 -2.74 22.78
CA ASN A 8 -1.32 -2.33 22.77
C ASN A 8 -2.09 -2.85 21.55
N GLY A 9 -1.48 -3.67 20.69
CA GLY A 9 -2.11 -4.23 19.51
C GLY A 9 -2.62 -3.18 18.51
N ASN A 10 -1.96 -2.02 18.44
CA ASN A 10 -2.41 -0.92 17.59
C ASN A 10 -2.10 -1.21 16.12
N ARG A 11 -3.11 -1.52 15.33
CA ARG A 11 -2.98 -1.72 13.87
C ARG A 11 -3.00 -0.42 13.05
N ARG A 12 -3.33 0.70 13.69
CA ARG A 12 -3.26 2.04 13.10
C ARG A 12 -2.49 2.95 14.04
N ILE A 13 -1.46 3.64 13.53
CA ILE A 13 -0.57 4.48 14.36
C ILE A 13 -0.27 5.81 13.66
N ASN A 14 0.13 6.80 14.45
CA ASN A 14 0.77 8.00 13.94
C ASN A 14 2.29 7.92 14.18
N PHE A 15 3.03 7.61 13.12
CA PHE A 15 4.49 7.69 13.16
C PHE A 15 4.92 9.12 12.87
N TRP A 16 5.42 9.81 13.88
CA TRP A 16 5.75 11.24 13.81
C TRP A 16 7.25 11.50 13.80
N LYS A 17 7.65 12.61 13.20
CA LYS A 17 9.00 13.17 13.27
C LYS A 17 8.98 14.69 13.24
N PRO A 18 10.05 15.39 13.75
CA PRO A 18 10.21 16.82 13.57
C PRO A 18 10.18 17.21 12.09
N SER A 19 9.41 18.23 11.71
CA SER A 19 9.28 18.66 10.31
C SER A 19 10.54 19.35 9.77
N SER A 20 11.46 19.77 10.64
CA SER A 20 12.78 20.30 10.29
C SER A 20 13.73 19.24 9.70
N GLN A 21 13.43 17.96 9.88
CA GLN A 21 14.18 16.88 9.26
C GLN A 21 13.79 16.71 7.79
N LYS A 22 14.68 16.06 7.00
CA LYS A 22 14.47 15.79 5.58
C LYS A 22 13.05 15.26 5.31
N LYS A 23 12.32 15.91 4.38
CA LYS A 23 11.00 15.45 3.97
C LYS A 23 11.10 14.13 3.23
N ILE A 24 10.13 13.26 3.46
CA ILE A 24 9.96 12.02 2.69
C ILE A 24 9.16 12.42 1.44
N ASN A 25 9.81 12.44 0.28
CA ASN A 25 9.19 12.94 -0.94
C ASN A 25 8.51 11.83 -1.76
N ASP A 26 9.10 10.63 -1.76
CA ASP A 26 8.68 9.53 -2.63
C ASP A 26 7.94 8.43 -1.87
N PHE A 27 7.27 8.77 -0.77
CA PHE A 27 6.50 7.85 0.06
C PHE A 27 5.03 8.03 -0.25
N LYS A 28 4.45 7.06 -0.95
CA LYS A 28 3.08 7.11 -1.46
C LYS A 28 2.12 6.33 -0.55
N ILE A 29 0.83 6.62 -0.65
CA ILE A 29 -0.21 5.84 0.04
C ILE A 29 -0.10 4.36 -0.35
N GLY A 30 -0.12 3.50 0.66
CA GLY A 30 0.07 2.05 0.53
C GLY A 30 1.53 1.59 0.57
N ASP A 31 2.54 2.48 0.56
CA ASP A 31 3.94 2.10 0.73
C ASP A 31 4.21 1.58 2.15
N TYR A 32 5.17 0.66 2.25
CA TYR A 32 5.58 0.04 3.50
C TYR A 32 6.60 0.89 4.23
N LEU A 33 6.37 1.15 5.51
CA LEU A 33 7.35 1.70 6.44
C LEU A 33 7.80 0.60 7.40
N PHE A 34 9.00 0.07 7.20
CA PHE A 34 9.60 -0.94 8.08
C PHE A 34 10.19 -0.31 9.34
N PHE A 35 10.02 -0.99 10.47
CA PHE A 35 10.46 -0.52 11.78
C PHE A 35 11.80 -1.15 12.17
N LEU A 36 12.89 -0.39 12.11
CA LEU A 36 14.18 -0.77 12.68
C LEU A 36 14.17 -0.52 14.20
N ALA A 37 14.39 -1.56 14.98
CA ALA A 37 14.32 -1.49 16.43
C ALA A 37 15.70 -1.43 17.10
N LYS A 38 15.82 -0.60 18.13
CA LYS A 38 16.91 -0.72 19.10
C LYS A 38 16.67 -1.92 20.01
N GLY A 39 17.74 -2.57 20.45
CA GLY A 39 17.66 -3.78 21.27
C GLY A 39 17.60 -5.08 20.46
N THR A 40 17.61 -5.00 19.13
CA THR A 40 17.68 -6.16 18.23
C THR A 40 19.05 -6.27 17.54
N GLU A 41 20.02 -5.46 17.98
CA GLU A 41 21.33 -5.40 17.32
C GLU A 41 22.06 -6.73 17.39
N LYS A 42 22.51 -7.24 16.23
CA LYS A 42 23.46 -8.37 16.16
C LYS A 42 24.72 -8.04 16.98
N GLU A 43 25.24 -8.98 17.76
CA GLU A 43 26.37 -8.75 18.67
C GLU A 43 27.63 -8.23 17.95
N ILE A 44 27.98 -8.82 16.82
CA ILE A 44 29.21 -8.51 16.08
C ILE A 44 29.02 -7.28 15.17
N THR A 45 28.01 -7.29 14.31
CA THR A 45 27.83 -6.25 13.28
C THR A 45 27.14 -4.99 13.80
N ARG A 46 26.46 -5.10 14.93
CA ARG A 46 25.61 -4.05 15.52
C ARG A 46 24.47 -3.63 14.57
N GLU A 47 24.13 -4.50 13.61
CA GLU A 47 23.00 -4.32 12.70
C GLU A 47 21.70 -4.43 13.47
N LYS A 48 20.80 -3.48 13.24
CA LYS A 48 19.45 -3.49 13.82
C LYS A 48 18.53 -4.33 12.96
N GLY A 49 17.66 -5.11 13.62
CA GLY A 49 16.63 -5.88 12.95
C GLY A 49 15.37 -5.05 12.65
N ILE A 50 14.70 -5.43 11.59
CA ILE A 50 13.35 -4.99 11.23
C ILE A 50 12.38 -5.85 12.02
N ILE A 51 11.49 -5.24 12.81
CA ILE A 51 10.55 -5.95 13.69
C ILE A 51 9.10 -5.89 13.21
N GLY A 52 8.84 -5.25 12.09
CA GLY A 52 7.49 -5.10 11.57
C GLY A 52 7.39 -3.94 10.59
N TYR A 53 6.17 -3.65 10.16
CA TYR A 53 5.87 -2.56 9.23
C TYR A 53 4.49 -1.93 9.49
N GLY A 54 4.23 -0.84 8.78
CA GLY A 54 2.90 -0.28 8.58
C GLY A 54 2.79 0.28 7.17
N LYS A 55 1.59 0.21 6.58
CA LYS A 55 1.32 0.77 5.24
C LYS A 55 0.88 2.24 5.38
N LEU A 56 1.44 3.13 4.57
CA LEU A 56 1.09 4.56 4.62
C LEU A 56 -0.37 4.78 4.24
N GLU A 57 -1.13 5.41 5.11
CA GLU A 57 -2.49 5.90 4.85
C GLU A 57 -2.48 7.35 4.36
N LYS A 58 -1.75 8.22 5.07
CA LYS A 58 -1.62 9.65 4.73
C LYS A 58 -0.47 10.32 5.46
N VAL A 59 -0.01 11.44 4.89
CA VAL A 59 0.98 12.33 5.53
C VAL A 59 0.33 13.67 5.87
N ARG A 60 0.58 14.17 7.06
CA ARG A 60 0.10 15.50 7.51
C ARG A 60 1.21 16.22 8.26
N THR A 61 1.14 17.56 8.25
CA THR A 61 2.00 18.40 9.09
C THR A 61 1.12 19.09 10.13
N LEU A 62 1.37 18.84 11.41
CA LEU A 62 0.55 19.29 12.52
C LEU A 62 1.41 19.92 13.62
N GLY A 63 0.86 20.90 14.34
CA GLY A 63 1.40 21.32 15.63
C GLY A 63 1.14 20.27 16.70
N PHE A 64 1.96 20.27 17.76
CA PHE A 64 1.90 19.29 18.85
C PHE A 64 0.49 19.14 19.48
N GLU A 65 -0.17 20.26 19.80
CA GLU A 65 -1.51 20.25 20.42
C GLU A 65 -2.54 19.53 19.54
N LYS A 66 -2.54 19.88 18.23
CA LYS A 66 -3.46 19.29 17.25
C LYS A 66 -3.15 17.83 17.02
N MET A 67 -1.86 17.45 16.95
CA MET A 67 -1.43 16.07 16.81
C MET A 67 -1.89 15.23 18.01
N TRP A 68 -1.72 15.73 19.25
CA TRP A 68 -2.22 15.00 20.43
C TRP A 68 -3.74 14.89 20.44
N TYR A 69 -4.43 15.97 20.13
CA TYR A 69 -5.90 15.97 20.08
C TYR A 69 -6.46 14.93 19.11
N GLU A 70 -5.87 14.83 17.90
CA GLU A 70 -6.34 13.92 16.85
C GLU A 70 -5.95 12.45 17.10
N TYR A 71 -4.72 12.20 17.54
CA TYR A 71 -4.18 10.83 17.57
C TYR A 71 -3.97 10.28 18.97
N LYS A 72 -3.96 11.10 20.00
CA LYS A 72 -3.80 10.66 21.40
C LYS A 72 -2.73 9.57 21.57
N MET A 73 -3.11 8.40 22.09
CA MET A 73 -2.21 7.27 22.33
C MET A 73 -1.65 6.63 21.04
N LEU A 74 -2.30 6.87 19.90
CA LEU A 74 -1.76 6.44 18.60
C LEU A 74 -0.45 7.16 18.22
N ASN A 75 -0.01 8.15 19.00
CA ASN A 75 1.32 8.74 18.92
C ASN A 75 2.41 7.88 19.61
N GLY A 76 2.06 6.73 20.18
CA GLY A 76 2.99 5.78 20.82
C GLY A 76 3.36 6.08 22.26
N TYR A 77 2.52 6.86 22.97
CA TYR A 77 2.70 7.20 24.37
C TYR A 77 1.34 7.29 25.09
N ALA A 78 1.29 6.86 26.34
CA ALA A 78 0.06 6.83 27.13
C ALA A 78 -0.44 8.25 27.49
N THR A 79 0.48 9.21 27.66
CA THR A 79 0.13 10.57 28.07
C THR A 79 0.76 11.63 27.17
N LYS A 80 0.12 12.79 27.08
CA LYS A 80 0.61 13.96 26.36
C LYS A 80 1.99 14.42 26.87
N GLN A 81 2.21 14.33 28.18
CA GLN A 81 3.48 14.70 28.79
C GLN A 81 4.62 13.77 28.34
N GLN A 82 4.41 12.44 28.35
CA GLN A 82 5.39 11.48 27.87
C GLN A 82 5.73 11.72 26.39
N LEU A 83 4.73 12.05 25.57
CA LEU A 83 4.95 12.41 24.17
C LEU A 83 5.79 13.68 24.04
N ALA A 84 5.49 14.72 24.83
CA ALA A 84 6.25 15.98 24.83
C ALA A 84 7.72 15.75 25.18
N GLU A 85 7.98 14.97 26.24
CA GLU A 85 9.35 14.60 26.66
C GLU A 85 10.09 13.80 25.58
N ALA A 86 9.38 12.88 24.92
CA ALA A 86 9.98 12.08 23.84
C ALA A 86 10.31 12.94 22.60
N ILE A 87 9.47 13.91 22.26
CA ILE A 87 9.75 14.86 21.17
C ILE A 87 10.96 15.72 21.52
N ALA A 88 11.01 16.27 22.73
CA ALA A 88 12.13 17.08 23.21
C ALA A 88 13.47 16.32 23.17
N LYS A 89 13.47 15.01 23.44
CA LYS A 89 14.69 14.18 23.37
C LYS A 89 15.29 14.01 21.97
N VAL A 90 14.45 14.12 20.93
CA VAL A 90 14.90 13.93 19.52
C VAL A 90 15.10 15.24 18.76
N THR A 91 14.81 16.38 19.37
CA THR A 91 15.05 17.70 18.83
C THR A 91 16.40 18.25 19.32
N LYS A 92 17.10 19.00 18.46
CA LYS A 92 18.45 19.53 18.78
C LYS A 92 18.46 20.53 19.93
N ASP A 93 17.40 21.29 20.05
CA ASP A 93 17.21 22.33 21.08
C ASP A 93 16.41 21.85 22.29
N HIS A 94 16.11 20.56 22.35
CA HIS A 94 15.29 19.93 23.40
C HIS A 94 13.92 20.60 23.60
N THR A 95 13.39 21.23 22.56
CA THR A 95 12.07 21.90 22.60
C THR A 95 11.07 21.18 21.67
N ILE A 96 9.79 21.47 21.86
CA ILE A 96 8.73 20.99 20.97
C ILE A 96 8.74 21.87 19.70
N PRO A 97 8.96 21.32 18.51
CA PRO A 97 8.98 22.10 17.29
C PRO A 97 7.59 22.64 16.95
N LYS A 98 7.54 23.76 16.21
CA LYS A 98 6.28 24.37 15.75
C LYS A 98 5.41 23.40 14.96
N SER A 99 6.03 22.46 14.23
CA SER A 99 5.32 21.48 13.45
C SER A 99 6.02 20.12 13.44
N LEU A 100 5.22 19.08 13.33
CA LEU A 100 5.61 17.69 13.26
C LEU A 100 5.04 17.08 11.99
N GLN A 101 5.84 16.29 11.28
CA GLN A 101 5.34 15.47 10.18
C GLN A 101 4.74 14.21 10.78
N CYS A 102 3.48 13.97 10.49
CA CYS A 102 2.68 12.84 10.95
C CYS A 102 2.47 11.90 9.75
N MET A 103 2.94 10.69 9.86
CA MET A 103 2.69 9.61 8.90
C MET A 103 1.71 8.65 9.55
N ILE A 104 0.47 8.68 9.08
CA ILE A 104 -0.55 7.76 9.56
C ILE A 104 -0.33 6.44 8.84
N LEU A 105 -0.05 5.41 9.61
CA LEU A 105 0.15 4.05 9.11
C LEU A 105 -1.05 3.19 9.52
N ARG A 106 -1.48 2.33 8.62
CA ARG A 106 -2.51 1.31 8.83
C ARG A 106 -1.91 -0.08 8.66
N GLU A 107 -2.67 -1.10 9.00
CA GLU A 107 -2.26 -2.51 8.87
C GLU A 107 -0.89 -2.76 9.52
N VAL A 108 -0.66 -2.10 10.67
CA VAL A 108 0.60 -2.24 11.40
C VAL A 108 0.72 -3.66 11.91
N THR A 109 1.82 -4.30 11.54
CA THR A 109 2.09 -5.70 11.82
C THR A 109 3.49 -5.85 12.39
N PHE A 110 3.65 -6.71 13.41
CA PHE A 110 4.93 -7.04 14.03
C PHE A 110 5.31 -8.48 13.73
N PHE A 111 6.59 -8.72 13.47
CA PHE A 111 7.13 -10.03 13.16
C PHE A 111 7.46 -10.80 14.44
N GLN A 112 7.36 -12.13 14.39
CA GLN A 112 7.78 -13.02 15.48
C GLN A 112 9.26 -12.88 15.80
N SER A 113 10.10 -12.69 14.78
CA SER A 113 11.54 -12.51 14.91
C SER A 113 12.03 -11.32 14.08
N PRO A 114 13.10 -10.63 14.51
CA PRO A 114 13.70 -9.56 13.73
C PRO A 114 14.29 -10.07 12.40
N ILE A 115 14.06 -9.34 11.31
CA ILE A 115 14.65 -9.60 9.99
C ILE A 115 15.82 -8.65 9.78
N TYR A 116 16.95 -9.17 9.31
CA TYR A 116 18.16 -8.39 9.09
C TYR A 116 18.45 -8.25 7.59
N LEU A 117 18.69 -7.02 7.14
CA LEU A 117 18.96 -6.74 5.74
C LEU A 117 20.24 -7.40 5.21
N SER A 118 21.18 -7.70 6.09
CA SER A 118 22.37 -8.49 5.73
C SER A 118 22.04 -9.91 5.27
N GLU A 119 20.86 -10.43 5.54
CA GLU A 119 20.38 -11.72 5.03
C GLU A 119 20.05 -11.67 3.53
N PHE A 120 19.92 -10.47 2.98
CA PHE A 120 19.69 -10.20 1.55
C PHE A 120 20.90 -9.51 0.89
N ASP A 121 22.08 -9.61 1.49
CA ASP A 121 23.31 -8.92 1.04
C ASP A 121 23.20 -7.38 1.00
N ILE A 122 22.29 -6.83 1.81
CA ILE A 122 22.04 -5.38 1.88
C ILE A 122 22.65 -4.82 3.16
N THR A 123 23.43 -3.78 2.99
CA THR A 123 24.03 -3.06 4.11
C THR A 123 23.47 -1.65 4.19
N LEU A 124 22.87 -1.31 5.31
CA LEU A 124 22.46 0.07 5.60
C LEU A 124 23.66 0.91 6.06
N SER A 125 23.70 2.16 5.61
CA SER A 125 24.67 3.11 6.12
C SER A 125 24.48 3.31 7.63
N LYS A 126 25.59 3.30 8.38
CA LYS A 126 25.59 3.60 9.83
C LYS A 126 25.15 5.04 10.14
N GLN A 127 25.09 5.92 9.13
CA GLN A 127 24.74 7.34 9.24
C GLN A 127 23.25 7.61 9.00
N ILE A 128 22.39 6.58 8.98
CA ILE A 128 20.94 6.79 8.80
C ILE A 128 20.38 7.44 10.08
N GLU A 129 20.07 8.72 9.97
CA GLU A 129 19.53 9.49 11.10
C GLU A 129 18.01 9.34 11.25
N SER A 130 17.26 9.08 10.15
CA SER A 130 15.80 9.02 10.21
C SER A 130 15.18 7.89 9.38
N TYR A 131 15.39 7.86 8.07
CA TYR A 131 14.86 6.84 7.17
C TYR A 131 15.73 6.66 5.94
N THR A 132 15.57 5.53 5.25
CA THR A 132 16.14 5.26 3.93
C THR A 132 15.15 4.42 3.13
N TYR A 133 15.23 4.52 1.80
CA TYR A 133 14.49 3.63 0.92
C TYR A 133 15.24 2.30 0.82
N VAL A 134 14.54 1.20 1.00
CA VAL A 134 15.11 -0.15 0.87
C VAL A 134 15.14 -0.59 -0.58
N ASP A 135 14.09 -0.30 -1.33
CA ASP A 135 14.06 -0.56 -2.76
C ASP A 135 14.75 0.56 -3.53
N LYS A 136 15.63 0.15 -4.42
CA LYS A 136 16.27 0.98 -5.44
C LYS A 136 15.87 0.46 -6.80
N GLU A 137 16.23 1.21 -7.84
CA GLU A 137 16.01 0.77 -9.22
C GLU A 137 16.60 -0.63 -9.44
N GLY A 138 15.76 -1.56 -9.90
CA GLY A 138 16.14 -2.94 -10.15
C GLY A 138 16.20 -3.86 -8.93
N THR A 139 15.89 -3.38 -7.70
CA THR A 139 15.84 -4.20 -6.48
C THR A 139 14.40 -4.40 -6.00
N ASN A 140 14.15 -5.49 -5.27
CA ASN A 140 12.84 -5.85 -4.73
C ASN A 140 12.95 -6.27 -3.25
N VAL A 141 13.60 -5.44 -2.46
CA VAL A 141 13.92 -5.73 -1.05
C VAL A 141 12.68 -5.83 -0.18
N THR A 142 11.66 -5.02 -0.47
CA THR A 142 10.38 -5.08 0.24
C THR A 142 9.74 -6.46 0.14
N SER A 143 9.68 -7.05 -1.07
CA SER A 143 9.16 -8.42 -1.24
C SER A 143 9.99 -9.44 -0.48
N LEU A 144 11.33 -9.36 -0.53
CA LEU A 144 12.20 -10.27 0.22
C LEU A 144 11.98 -10.20 1.74
N ILE A 145 11.76 -8.99 2.27
CA ILE A 145 11.42 -8.81 3.70
C ILE A 145 10.07 -9.46 4.02
N LEU A 146 9.06 -9.30 3.18
CA LEU A 146 7.73 -9.88 3.38
C LEU A 146 7.74 -11.40 3.25
N GLU A 147 8.44 -11.95 2.27
CA GLU A 147 8.65 -13.40 2.13
C GLU A 147 9.36 -13.98 3.37
N LYS A 148 10.37 -13.29 3.88
CA LYS A 148 11.04 -13.71 5.12
C LYS A 148 10.14 -13.59 6.34
N ALA A 149 9.24 -12.60 6.36
CA ALA A 149 8.25 -12.43 7.42
C ALA A 149 7.24 -13.60 7.42
N GLU A 150 6.91 -14.17 6.26
CA GLU A 150 6.06 -15.36 6.15
C GLU A 150 6.70 -16.57 6.85
N GLU A 151 8.02 -16.75 6.73
CA GLU A 151 8.75 -17.83 7.42
C GLU A 151 8.68 -17.68 8.96
N PHE A 152 8.73 -16.45 9.47
CA PHE A 152 8.72 -16.19 10.92
C PHE A 152 7.33 -16.07 11.50
N GLY A 153 6.37 -15.60 10.71
CA GLY A 153 5.02 -15.33 11.14
C GLY A 153 4.86 -14.02 11.93
N MET A 154 3.64 -13.76 12.34
CA MET A 154 3.31 -12.61 13.18
C MET A 154 3.75 -12.83 14.63
N ASP A 155 4.10 -11.75 15.31
CA ASP A 155 4.30 -11.72 16.75
C ASP A 155 3.06 -12.26 17.49
N LEU A 156 3.27 -13.20 18.41
CA LEU A 156 2.20 -13.87 19.16
C LEU A 156 1.28 -12.88 19.89
N TRP A 157 1.84 -11.78 20.40
CA TRP A 157 1.06 -10.74 21.06
C TRP A 157 0.11 -10.05 20.08
N SER A 158 0.60 -9.75 18.88
CA SER A 158 -0.21 -9.18 17.81
C SER A 158 -1.32 -10.14 17.36
N LEU A 159 -1.06 -11.44 17.30
CA LEU A 159 -2.07 -12.46 16.99
C LEU A 159 -3.18 -12.53 18.05
N VAL A 160 -2.83 -12.46 19.34
CA VAL A 160 -3.82 -12.54 20.44
C VAL A 160 -4.70 -11.29 20.50
N MET A 161 -4.13 -10.12 20.17
CA MET A 161 -4.83 -8.83 20.23
C MET A 161 -5.67 -8.53 18.98
N ASN A 162 -5.47 -9.26 17.90
CA ASN A 162 -6.16 -9.06 16.63
C ASN A 162 -6.73 -10.41 16.15
N ASP A 163 -8.02 -10.45 15.85
CA ASP A 163 -8.68 -11.67 15.34
C ASP A 163 -8.31 -11.98 13.86
N GLU A 164 -7.50 -11.13 13.22
CA GLU A 164 -7.11 -11.26 11.81
C GLU A 164 -5.65 -11.68 11.70
N THR A 165 -5.40 -12.71 10.92
CA THR A 165 -4.06 -13.10 10.46
C THR A 165 -3.66 -12.26 9.25
N VAL A 166 -2.36 -11.98 9.11
CA VAL A 166 -1.79 -11.32 7.92
C VAL A 166 -1.14 -12.38 7.06
N ASP A 167 -1.48 -12.39 5.79
CA ASP A 167 -0.82 -13.21 4.79
C ASP A 167 0.30 -12.38 4.14
N PHE A 168 1.53 -12.60 4.59
CA PHE A 168 2.69 -11.87 4.08
C PHE A 168 3.03 -12.26 2.64
N ALA A 169 2.70 -13.48 2.20
CA ALA A 169 2.92 -13.92 0.83
C ALA A 169 1.99 -13.16 -0.13
N ILE A 170 0.72 -12.99 0.25
CA ILE A 170 -0.21 -12.13 -0.50
C ILE A 170 0.30 -10.68 -0.49
N ASP A 171 0.71 -10.14 0.65
CA ASP A 171 1.25 -8.78 0.74
C ASP A 171 2.46 -8.57 -0.16
N SER A 172 3.39 -9.54 -0.23
CA SER A 172 4.53 -9.53 -1.14
C SER A 172 4.07 -9.49 -2.60
N THR A 173 3.13 -10.37 -2.96
CA THR A 173 2.61 -10.46 -4.32
C THR A 173 1.89 -9.16 -4.74
N LEU A 174 1.05 -8.59 -3.87
CA LEU A 174 0.35 -7.32 -4.14
C LEU A 174 1.33 -6.15 -4.30
N TYR A 175 2.42 -6.14 -3.52
CA TYR A 175 3.47 -5.15 -3.69
C TYR A 175 4.15 -5.27 -5.06
N GLU A 176 4.48 -6.47 -5.50
CA GLU A 176 5.06 -6.71 -6.82
C GLU A 176 4.12 -6.31 -7.96
N ILE A 177 2.83 -6.66 -7.87
CA ILE A 177 1.79 -6.24 -8.83
C ILE A 177 1.77 -4.72 -8.93
N ARG A 178 1.76 -4.03 -7.80
CA ARG A 178 1.77 -2.57 -7.76
C ARG A 178 2.98 -1.98 -8.46
N ARG A 179 4.18 -2.52 -8.23
CA ARG A 179 5.41 -2.06 -8.90
C ARG A 179 5.38 -2.28 -10.41
N ILE A 180 4.82 -3.39 -10.87
CA ILE A 180 4.64 -3.65 -12.30
C ILE A 180 3.71 -2.61 -12.91
N ILE A 181 2.58 -2.32 -12.25
CA ILE A 181 1.62 -1.32 -12.72
C ILE A 181 2.26 0.06 -12.77
N GLU A 182 2.95 0.48 -11.73
CA GLU A 182 3.65 1.78 -11.69
C GLU A 182 4.71 1.93 -12.80
N LYS A 183 5.41 0.85 -13.15
CA LYS A 183 6.41 0.83 -14.23
C LYS A 183 5.82 1.17 -15.60
N TYR A 184 4.59 0.74 -15.87
CA TYR A 184 3.93 0.92 -17.17
C TYR A 184 2.85 2.00 -17.15
N ASN A 185 2.57 2.57 -15.98
CA ASN A 185 1.62 3.69 -15.89
C ASN A 185 2.22 4.91 -16.60
N THR A 186 1.43 5.50 -17.49
CA THR A 186 1.79 6.71 -18.25
C THR A 186 0.70 7.75 -18.03
N ASP A 187 1.00 9.01 -18.24
CA ASP A 187 0.05 10.14 -18.17
C ASP A 187 -0.95 10.15 -19.35
N PHE A 188 -1.45 8.96 -19.73
CA PHE A 188 -2.40 8.84 -20.84
C PHE A 188 -3.77 9.42 -20.50
N PHE A 189 -4.22 9.22 -19.28
CA PHE A 189 -5.47 9.79 -18.80
C PHE A 189 -5.22 11.14 -18.13
N SER A 190 -6.12 12.08 -18.34
CA SER A 190 -6.11 13.33 -17.57
C SER A 190 -6.48 13.06 -16.11
N GLU A 191 -6.06 13.92 -15.17
CA GLU A 191 -6.42 13.83 -13.75
C GLU A 191 -7.94 13.67 -13.51
N ARG A 192 -8.75 14.31 -14.35
CA ARG A 192 -10.22 14.19 -14.30
C ARG A 192 -10.67 12.78 -14.64
N GLU A 193 -10.10 12.18 -15.67
CA GLU A 193 -10.43 10.83 -16.11
C GLU A 193 -9.98 9.78 -15.10
N GLU A 194 -8.79 9.92 -14.55
CA GLU A 194 -8.30 9.08 -13.45
C GLU A 194 -9.24 9.14 -12.26
N ARG A 195 -9.69 10.35 -11.90
CA ARG A 195 -10.68 10.50 -10.83
C ARG A 195 -11.99 9.75 -11.14
N PHE A 196 -12.48 9.80 -12.37
CA PHE A 196 -13.68 9.07 -12.75
C PHE A 196 -13.47 7.55 -12.75
N ASN A 197 -12.32 7.07 -13.24
CA ASN A 197 -11.97 5.64 -13.19
C ASN A 197 -11.93 5.15 -11.73
N ARG A 198 -11.33 5.92 -10.81
CA ARG A 198 -11.34 5.60 -9.36
C ARG A 198 -12.75 5.57 -8.77
N LEU A 199 -13.60 6.53 -9.14
CA LEU A 199 -15.00 6.52 -8.68
C LEU A 199 -15.76 5.31 -9.20
N TYR A 200 -15.50 4.88 -10.42
CA TYR A 200 -16.08 3.67 -10.99
C TYR A 200 -15.58 2.42 -10.26
N ALA A 201 -14.29 2.27 -10.05
CA ALA A 201 -13.73 1.18 -9.26
C ALA A 201 -14.34 1.11 -7.84
N ASN A 202 -14.48 2.26 -7.17
CA ASN A 202 -15.13 2.33 -5.85
C ASN A 202 -16.63 1.95 -5.86
N LYS A 203 -17.35 2.18 -6.97
CA LYS A 203 -18.72 1.69 -7.11
C LYS A 203 -18.75 0.17 -7.25
N ILE A 204 -17.80 -0.41 -8.00
CA ILE A 204 -17.71 -1.85 -8.19
C ILE A 204 -17.53 -2.56 -6.85
N ILE A 205 -16.53 -2.19 -6.05
CA ILE A 205 -16.25 -2.87 -4.76
C ILE A 205 -17.39 -2.74 -3.74
N LYS A 206 -18.20 -1.68 -3.81
CA LYS A 206 -19.36 -1.55 -2.92
C LYS A 206 -20.45 -2.59 -3.19
N LYS A 207 -20.57 -3.04 -4.42
CA LYS A 207 -21.58 -4.02 -4.82
C LYS A 207 -21.04 -5.44 -4.96
N ASN A 208 -19.77 -5.56 -5.20
CA ASN A 208 -19.08 -6.83 -5.45
C ASN A 208 -17.94 -6.99 -4.44
N PRO A 209 -18.21 -7.54 -3.26
CA PRO A 209 -17.26 -7.64 -2.16
C PRO A 209 -16.08 -8.59 -2.45
N GLU A 210 -16.14 -9.36 -3.52
CA GLU A 210 -15.05 -10.20 -4.03
C GLU A 210 -13.88 -9.37 -4.58
N TYR A 211 -14.12 -8.08 -4.92
CA TYR A 211 -13.08 -7.18 -5.37
C TYR A 211 -12.57 -6.30 -4.24
N TYR A 212 -11.27 -6.04 -4.23
CA TYR A 212 -10.69 -4.99 -3.41
C TYR A 212 -9.71 -4.14 -4.21
N LEU A 213 -9.45 -2.91 -3.76
CA LEU A 213 -8.52 -2.00 -4.42
C LEU A 213 -7.08 -2.42 -4.14
N LEU A 214 -6.24 -2.46 -5.17
CA LEU A 214 -4.80 -2.63 -4.99
C LEU A 214 -4.20 -1.46 -4.18
N SER A 215 -4.73 -0.25 -4.36
CA SER A 215 -4.42 0.94 -3.58
C SER A 215 -5.63 1.87 -3.52
N GLU A 216 -5.81 2.60 -2.40
CA GLU A 216 -6.96 3.51 -2.19
C GLU A 216 -7.15 4.59 -3.25
N ASN A 217 -6.08 4.96 -3.95
CA ASN A 217 -6.10 6.00 -4.99
C ASN A 217 -6.01 5.43 -6.41
N ASP A 218 -6.31 4.16 -6.59
CA ASP A 218 -6.18 3.48 -7.86
C ASP A 218 -7.54 3.10 -8.44
N ASN A 219 -7.56 2.72 -9.72
CA ASN A 219 -8.66 2.08 -10.41
C ASN A 219 -8.37 0.59 -10.71
N ILE A 220 -7.35 0.05 -10.06
CA ILE A 220 -6.96 -1.36 -10.15
C ILE A 220 -7.63 -2.13 -9.03
N LEU A 221 -8.37 -3.16 -9.41
CA LEU A 221 -9.03 -4.08 -8.50
C LEU A 221 -8.33 -5.42 -8.52
N VAL A 222 -8.36 -6.11 -7.39
CA VAL A 222 -7.86 -7.48 -7.29
C VAL A 222 -9.03 -8.38 -6.88
N GLU A 223 -9.09 -9.56 -7.49
CA GLU A 223 -10.02 -10.64 -7.18
C GLU A 223 -9.19 -11.90 -6.90
N GLU A 224 -9.46 -12.56 -5.79
CA GLU A 224 -8.85 -13.84 -5.45
C GLU A 224 -9.75 -14.99 -5.89
N GLN A 225 -9.24 -15.86 -6.75
CA GLN A 225 -9.94 -17.08 -7.20
C GLN A 225 -9.12 -18.32 -6.85
N GLY A 226 -9.23 -18.79 -5.61
CA GLY A 226 -8.38 -19.83 -5.07
C GLY A 226 -6.93 -19.36 -4.95
N GLU A 227 -6.00 -20.04 -5.62
CA GLU A 227 -4.59 -19.64 -5.63
C GLU A 227 -4.24 -18.60 -6.71
N LYS A 228 -5.22 -18.23 -7.53
CA LYS A 228 -5.05 -17.29 -8.63
C LYS A 228 -5.48 -15.89 -8.25
N LEU A 229 -4.66 -14.89 -8.60
CA LEU A 229 -5.00 -13.48 -8.48
C LEU A 229 -5.38 -12.90 -9.85
N ILE A 230 -6.53 -12.25 -9.95
CA ILE A 230 -6.93 -11.53 -11.16
C ILE A 230 -6.85 -10.02 -10.89
N VAL A 231 -6.05 -9.35 -11.70
CA VAL A 231 -5.79 -7.91 -11.61
C VAL A 231 -6.62 -7.19 -12.66
N TRP A 232 -7.69 -6.56 -12.21
CA TRP A 232 -8.66 -5.90 -13.05
C TRP A 232 -8.36 -4.40 -13.21
N ASN A 233 -8.24 -3.94 -14.43
CA ASN A 233 -8.14 -2.52 -14.74
C ASN A 233 -9.54 -1.98 -15.03
N ALA A 234 -10.11 -1.22 -14.08
CA ALA A 234 -11.46 -0.69 -14.16
C ALA A 234 -11.47 0.67 -14.88
N ILE A 235 -12.10 0.75 -16.04
CA ILE A 235 -12.03 1.92 -16.92
C ILE A 235 -13.38 2.36 -17.45
N LEU A 236 -13.61 3.67 -17.32
CA LEU A 236 -14.71 4.36 -17.96
C LEU A 236 -14.35 4.68 -19.42
N LEU A 237 -15.14 4.13 -20.34
CA LEU A 237 -14.99 4.43 -21.75
C LEU A 237 -15.69 5.76 -22.09
N ASN A 238 -14.98 6.64 -22.76
CA ASN A 238 -15.54 7.87 -23.32
C ASN A 238 -15.70 7.69 -24.85
N LYS A 239 -16.86 8.06 -25.40
CA LYS A 239 -17.10 8.01 -26.85
C LYS A 239 -16.07 8.81 -27.66
N LEU A 240 -15.58 9.92 -27.09
CA LEU A 240 -14.45 10.65 -27.66
C LEU A 240 -13.16 9.83 -27.50
N GLN A 241 -12.49 9.55 -28.62
CA GLN A 241 -11.24 8.78 -28.67
C GLN A 241 -11.36 7.30 -28.20
N LEU A 242 -12.57 6.72 -28.27
CA LEU A 242 -12.84 5.34 -27.82
C LEU A 242 -11.79 4.35 -28.31
N LYS A 243 -11.51 4.34 -29.62
CA LYS A 243 -10.52 3.47 -30.25
C LYS A 243 -9.14 3.56 -29.60
N LYS A 244 -8.61 4.78 -29.41
CA LYS A 244 -7.28 4.97 -28.80
C LYS A 244 -7.24 4.47 -27.36
N ARG A 245 -8.33 4.68 -26.61
CA ARG A 245 -8.42 4.25 -25.21
C ARG A 245 -8.43 2.75 -25.08
N ILE A 246 -9.25 2.07 -25.87
CA ILE A 246 -9.32 0.61 -25.86
C ILE A 246 -7.97 0.01 -26.28
N GLN A 247 -7.35 0.53 -27.33
CA GLN A 247 -6.03 0.08 -27.78
C GLN A 247 -4.98 0.25 -26.66
N TYR A 248 -4.98 1.38 -25.96
CA TYR A 248 -4.09 1.62 -24.81
C TYR A 248 -4.32 0.63 -23.68
N ILE A 249 -5.58 0.40 -23.31
CA ILE A 249 -5.96 -0.52 -22.23
C ILE A 249 -5.54 -1.97 -22.55
N ILE A 250 -5.81 -2.43 -23.79
CA ILE A 250 -5.39 -3.77 -24.24
C ILE A 250 -3.87 -3.88 -24.19
N SER A 251 -3.16 -2.84 -24.65
CA SER A 251 -1.69 -2.82 -24.59
C SER A 251 -1.16 -2.92 -23.16
N LEU A 252 -1.76 -2.17 -22.22
CA LEU A 252 -1.41 -2.25 -20.80
C LEU A 252 -1.67 -3.66 -20.23
N ALA A 253 -2.84 -4.22 -20.49
CA ALA A 253 -3.19 -5.56 -20.02
C ALA A 253 -2.20 -6.62 -20.53
N MET A 254 -1.78 -6.51 -21.79
CA MET A 254 -0.76 -7.39 -22.37
C MET A 254 0.62 -7.19 -21.72
N MET A 255 1.03 -5.94 -21.44
CA MET A 255 2.28 -5.64 -20.75
C MET A 255 2.29 -6.18 -19.33
N TYR A 256 1.20 -6.01 -18.59
CA TYR A 256 1.05 -6.57 -17.26
C TYR A 256 1.10 -8.10 -17.29
N GLN A 257 0.35 -8.75 -18.19
CA GLN A 257 0.37 -10.20 -18.34
C GLN A 257 1.77 -10.73 -18.67
N TYR A 258 2.52 -10.04 -19.52
CA TYR A 258 3.91 -10.42 -19.84
C TYR A 258 4.81 -10.40 -18.59
N GLU A 259 4.67 -9.39 -17.72
CA GLU A 259 5.45 -9.34 -16.48
C GLU A 259 4.95 -10.36 -15.44
N PHE A 260 3.64 -10.55 -15.33
CA PHE A 260 3.03 -11.52 -14.42
C PHE A 260 3.49 -12.96 -14.76
N ASN A 261 3.58 -13.31 -16.02
CA ASN A 261 4.06 -14.62 -16.46
C ASN A 261 5.51 -14.94 -16.06
N LYS A 262 6.27 -13.96 -15.59
CA LYS A 262 7.62 -14.16 -15.05
C LYS A 262 7.62 -14.51 -13.56
N LYS A 263 6.46 -14.45 -12.92
CA LYS A 263 6.29 -14.71 -11.50
C LYS A 263 5.93 -16.16 -11.24
N THR A 264 6.17 -16.60 -10.01
CA THR A 264 5.79 -17.96 -9.57
C THR A 264 4.31 -18.06 -9.20
N THR A 265 3.71 -16.95 -8.77
CA THR A 265 2.29 -16.86 -8.44
C THR A 265 1.46 -16.77 -9.72
N ASP A 266 0.33 -17.47 -9.78
CA ASP A 266 -0.62 -17.38 -10.90
C ASP A 266 -1.38 -16.04 -10.85
N ILE A 267 -0.91 -15.08 -11.62
CA ILE A 267 -1.48 -13.73 -11.71
C ILE A 267 -1.97 -13.49 -13.13
N GLN A 268 -3.22 -13.08 -13.27
CA GLN A 268 -3.82 -12.77 -14.55
C GLN A 268 -4.24 -11.31 -14.65
N SER A 269 -3.85 -10.65 -15.74
CA SER A 269 -4.33 -9.31 -16.08
C SER A 269 -5.70 -9.39 -16.75
N ALA A 270 -6.60 -8.48 -16.37
CA ALA A 270 -7.97 -8.43 -16.85
C ALA A 270 -8.48 -6.99 -17.00
N VAL A 271 -9.59 -6.79 -17.69
CA VAL A 271 -10.18 -5.47 -17.93
C VAL A 271 -11.65 -5.42 -17.55
N LEU A 272 -12.05 -4.38 -16.82
CA LEU A 272 -13.44 -4.06 -16.53
C LEU A 272 -13.88 -2.83 -17.33
N PHE A 273 -14.87 -3.01 -18.19
CA PHE A 273 -15.47 -1.93 -18.98
C PHE A 273 -16.81 -1.51 -18.40
N GLN A 274 -17.07 -0.22 -18.39
CA GLN A 274 -18.37 0.36 -18.06
C GLN A 274 -19.41 0.13 -19.18
N MET A 275 -18.99 -0.01 -20.43
CA MET A 275 -19.83 -0.20 -21.60
C MET A 275 -19.16 -1.14 -22.58
N HIS A 276 -19.93 -1.71 -23.48
CA HIS A 276 -19.41 -2.61 -24.51
C HIS A 276 -18.34 -1.92 -25.38
N PRO A 277 -17.13 -2.48 -25.47
CA PRO A 277 -16.02 -1.84 -26.19
C PRO A 277 -16.15 -1.94 -27.72
N GLY A 278 -16.93 -2.87 -28.24
CA GLY A 278 -17.07 -3.24 -29.64
C GLY A 278 -16.55 -4.65 -29.92
N GLU A 279 -17.21 -5.37 -30.84
CA GLU A 279 -16.90 -6.78 -31.13
C GLU A 279 -15.43 -6.98 -31.54
N GLU A 280 -14.91 -6.08 -32.41
CA GLU A 280 -13.50 -6.16 -32.85
C GLU A 280 -12.49 -6.20 -31.71
N TYR A 281 -12.79 -5.53 -30.59
CA TYR A 281 -11.90 -5.50 -29.42
C TYR A 281 -12.11 -6.70 -28.52
N ILE A 282 -13.33 -7.21 -28.46
CA ILE A 282 -13.64 -8.46 -27.77
C ILE A 282 -12.91 -9.62 -28.43
N ASP A 283 -12.91 -9.67 -29.75
CA ASP A 283 -12.16 -10.69 -30.52
C ASP A 283 -10.64 -10.62 -30.20
N ILE A 284 -10.09 -9.42 -30.10
CA ILE A 284 -8.69 -9.23 -29.73
C ILE A 284 -8.42 -9.71 -28.29
N LEU A 285 -9.26 -9.34 -27.33
CA LEU A 285 -9.12 -9.79 -25.94
C LEU A 285 -9.19 -11.31 -25.83
N ASN A 286 -10.13 -11.94 -26.53
CA ASN A 286 -10.29 -13.38 -26.58
C ASN A 286 -9.06 -14.05 -27.22
N TYR A 287 -8.54 -13.51 -28.32
CA TYR A 287 -7.36 -14.04 -29.00
C TYR A 287 -6.12 -14.04 -28.08
N TYR A 288 -5.92 -12.99 -27.29
CA TYR A 288 -4.84 -12.87 -26.32
C TYR A 288 -5.18 -13.46 -24.93
N GLN A 289 -6.33 -14.09 -24.78
CA GLN A 289 -6.80 -14.70 -23.53
C GLN A 289 -6.83 -13.72 -22.35
N ILE A 290 -7.13 -12.44 -22.60
CA ILE A 290 -7.29 -11.42 -21.59
C ILE A 290 -8.75 -11.43 -21.10
N PRO A 291 -9.03 -11.81 -19.85
CA PRO A 291 -10.37 -11.75 -19.29
C PRO A 291 -10.92 -10.33 -19.31
N TYR A 292 -12.20 -10.23 -19.60
CA TYR A 292 -12.91 -8.95 -19.50
C TYR A 292 -14.28 -9.15 -18.89
N ARG A 293 -14.80 -8.10 -18.27
CA ARG A 293 -16.19 -8.00 -17.81
C ARG A 293 -16.75 -6.64 -18.22
N ILE A 294 -18.05 -6.58 -18.43
CA ILE A 294 -18.77 -5.34 -18.68
C ILE A 294 -19.69 -5.14 -17.50
N LEU A 295 -19.48 -4.06 -16.74
CA LEU A 295 -20.30 -3.68 -15.59
C LEU A 295 -20.80 -2.25 -15.83
N SER A 296 -22.05 -2.14 -16.29
CA SER A 296 -22.64 -0.83 -16.59
C SER A 296 -22.87 0.00 -15.32
N GLU A 297 -22.90 1.32 -15.46
CA GLU A 297 -23.21 2.20 -14.31
C GLU A 297 -24.62 1.94 -13.79
N GLU A 298 -25.57 1.53 -14.63
CA GLU A 298 -26.94 1.20 -14.24
C GLU A 298 -26.98 -0.01 -13.30
N GLU A 299 -26.19 -1.04 -13.57
CA GLU A 299 -26.04 -2.21 -12.69
C GLU A 299 -25.38 -1.86 -11.36
N LEU A 300 -24.64 -0.75 -11.30
CA LEU A 300 -23.94 -0.26 -10.11
C LEU A 300 -24.72 0.80 -9.31
N ILE A 301 -25.90 1.24 -9.78
CA ILE A 301 -26.80 2.16 -9.05
C ILE A 301 -27.61 1.35 -8.02
N ASP A 302 -27.62 1.80 -6.77
CA ASP A 302 -28.46 1.20 -5.73
C ASP A 302 -29.95 1.46 -6.02
N GLU A 303 -30.79 0.42 -5.94
CA GLU A 303 -32.26 0.52 -6.04
C GLU A 303 -32.89 1.48 -4.99
N LYS A 304 -32.13 1.86 -3.98
CA LYS A 304 -32.58 2.84 -2.96
C LYS A 304 -32.59 4.30 -3.43
N GLY A 305 -31.98 4.61 -4.59
CA GLY A 305 -31.98 5.96 -5.17
C GLY A 305 -33.22 6.32 -6.00
N MET A 306 -34.07 5.36 -6.34
CA MET A 306 -35.25 5.61 -7.17
C MET A 306 -36.50 6.08 -6.40
N ASN A 307 -36.48 6.13 -5.08
CA ASN A 307 -37.64 6.53 -4.26
C ASN A 307 -37.53 7.94 -3.65
N GLN A 308 -36.65 8.80 -4.14
CA GLN A 308 -36.60 10.21 -3.79
C GLN A 308 -36.50 11.07 -5.05
N GLN A 309 -37.59 11.17 -5.77
CA GLN A 309 -37.94 12.29 -6.64
C GLN A 309 -39.39 12.70 -6.40
#